data_87f4278765a776389aeae41907a8f456
#
_entry.id   87f4278765a776389aeae41907a8f456
#
_cell.length_a   1.000
_cell.length_b   1.000
_cell.length_c   1.000
_cell.angle_alpha   90.00
_cell.angle_beta   90.00
_cell.angle_gamma   90.00
#
_symmetry.space_group_name_H-M   'P 1'
#
loop_
_entity.id
_entity.type
_entity.pdbx_description
1 polymer ?
#
loop_
_entity_poly.entity_id
_entity_poly.type
_entity_poly.pdbx_seq_one_letter_code
_entity_poly.pdbx_strand_id
1 'polypeptide(L)'
;MKQKFVTFMLALLATTALFAQNKVKGTVSDNLGPAIGVSVVEKGTSNGVITDLDGNYEITVKPGATLVFSSIGYATQEIEVGSQSVINVLLKEDTEFLDEVVVVGYGTMKRSDLSGASVSMKEEDLKGSIITNLDQSLQGRAAGVSAVQTSGAPGSSSSIRVRGQATVNANAEPLYVIDGVIVQGGGNSGADFGLGDALGNGKVSTISPLSTINPADIVSMEILKDASATAIYGAQGANGVVLITTKHGKAGDAKFSYDGMFAVSRQTSRIQMMNLRQFAEFYNDMVSLGEVEANALYADPSILGKGTNWQDEVFRTALQHQHQVSATGGSEKIQYYVSGSYMNQEGTIIGSKFDRLSVRTNLDAQLKEWFKLGVNATYALTHDNLKLADGQEGVIFYSLSSLPDIPVYDLDGNYSTVVREGYTTKNPVCHGHVQREPAETSETHR
;
A
#
# COMPACT_ATOMS: atom_id res chain seq x y z
N MET A 1 73.60 14.86 -11.59
CA MET A 1 73.33 13.59 -10.97
C MET A 1 72.83 13.70 -9.54
N LYS A 2 73.40 14.50 -8.67
CA LYS A 2 72.98 14.61 -7.25
C LYS A 2 71.56 15.12 -7.05
N GLN A 3 71.02 16.04 -7.85
CA GLN A 3 69.67 16.55 -7.73
C GLN A 3 68.59 15.49 -8.08
N LYS A 4 68.79 14.68 -9.11
CA LYS A 4 67.91 13.61 -9.50
C LYS A 4 67.86 12.49 -8.46
N PHE A 5 68.96 12.24 -7.77
CA PHE A 5 69.04 11.26 -6.70
C PHE A 5 68.28 11.71 -5.44
N VAL A 6 68.37 13.00 -5.09
CA VAL A 6 67.62 13.60 -3.97
C VAL A 6 66.11 13.60 -4.24
N THR A 7 65.70 13.91 -5.48
CA THR A 7 64.26 13.87 -5.86
C THR A 7 63.73 12.44 -5.86
N PHE A 8 64.52 11.48 -6.29
CA PHE A 8 64.14 10.04 -6.24
C PHE A 8 64.04 9.52 -4.80
N MET A 9 64.94 9.94 -3.92
CA MET A 9 64.93 9.58 -2.50
C MET A 9 63.80 10.25 -1.73
N LEU A 10 63.40 11.50 -2.07
CA LEU A 10 62.21 12.16 -1.55
C LEU A 10 60.92 11.52 -2.04
N ALA A 11 60.88 11.09 -3.30
CA ALA A 11 59.74 10.33 -3.85
C ALA A 11 59.60 8.95 -3.19
N LEU A 12 60.71 8.28 -2.88
CA LEU A 12 60.72 6.98 -2.19
C LEU A 12 60.28 7.12 -0.72
N LEU A 13 60.64 8.20 -0.03
CA LEU A 13 60.17 8.52 1.32
C LEU A 13 58.68 8.92 1.35
N ALA A 14 58.16 9.53 0.31
CA ALA A 14 56.75 9.89 0.20
C ALA A 14 55.85 8.66 0.00
N THR A 15 56.36 7.56 -0.60
CA THR A 15 55.58 6.34 -0.81
C THR A 15 55.50 5.46 0.46
N THR A 16 56.37 5.60 1.44
CA THR A 16 56.32 4.86 2.71
C THR A 16 55.34 5.46 3.72
N ALA A 17 54.93 6.73 3.54
CA ALA A 17 53.93 7.36 4.41
C ALA A 17 52.46 6.97 4.10
N LEU A 18 52.21 6.22 3.01
CA LEU A 18 50.85 5.90 2.54
C LEU A 18 50.23 4.63 3.17
N PHE A 19 50.93 3.91 4.05
CA PHE A 19 50.44 2.68 4.65
C PHE A 19 50.44 2.67 6.19
N ALA A 20 50.16 3.83 6.81
CA ALA A 20 49.93 3.83 8.25
C ALA A 20 48.52 3.21 8.51
N GLN A 21 48.47 1.91 8.65
CA GLN A 21 47.26 1.21 9.14
C GLN A 21 47.34 1.16 10.67
N ASN A 22 46.28 1.61 11.34
CA ASN A 22 46.19 1.53 12.79
C ASN A 22 45.53 0.17 13.15
N LYS A 23 46.23 -0.62 13.98
CA LYS A 23 45.72 -1.82 14.58
C LYS A 23 44.97 -1.45 15.85
N VAL A 24 43.66 -1.63 15.86
CA VAL A 24 42.79 -1.34 16.98
C VAL A 24 42.29 -2.63 17.59
N LYS A 25 42.39 -2.73 18.90
CA LYS A 25 41.88 -3.83 19.67
C LYS A 25 41.03 -3.34 20.83
N GLY A 26 40.20 -4.20 21.37
CA GLY A 26 39.41 -3.84 22.54
C GLY A 26 38.43 -4.94 22.91
N THR A 27 37.65 -4.68 23.95
CA THR A 27 36.59 -5.56 24.40
C THR A 27 35.23 -4.91 24.21
N VAL A 28 34.28 -5.68 23.76
CA VAL A 28 32.87 -5.29 23.71
C VAL A 28 32.14 -6.04 24.83
N SER A 29 31.42 -5.33 25.65
CA SER A 29 30.64 -5.87 26.78
C SER A 29 29.23 -5.29 26.78
N ASP A 30 28.35 -5.99 27.45
CA ASP A 30 27.01 -5.50 27.82
C ASP A 30 26.84 -5.44 29.34
N ASN A 31 25.64 -5.24 29.82
CA ASN A 31 25.32 -5.19 31.25
C ASN A 31 25.47 -6.55 31.98
N LEU A 32 25.56 -7.64 31.21
CA LEU A 32 25.63 -9.01 31.72
C LEU A 32 27.06 -9.58 31.65
N GLY A 33 27.96 -8.96 30.85
CA GLY A 33 29.35 -9.43 30.69
C GLY A 33 29.90 -9.21 29.27
N PRO A 34 30.91 -10.00 28.87
CA PRO A 34 31.49 -9.93 27.53
C PRO A 34 30.46 -10.24 26.44
N ALA A 35 30.37 -9.40 25.42
CA ALA A 35 29.41 -9.57 24.31
C ALA A 35 30.05 -10.37 23.15
N ILE A 36 29.55 -11.59 22.95
CA ILE A 36 30.00 -12.52 21.93
C ILE A 36 29.30 -12.26 20.60
N GLY A 37 30.04 -12.36 19.48
CA GLY A 37 29.42 -12.33 18.16
C GLY A 37 29.01 -10.93 17.67
N VAL A 38 29.51 -9.88 18.32
CA VAL A 38 29.27 -8.49 17.90
C VAL A 38 30.03 -8.20 16.62
N SER A 39 29.36 -7.66 15.62
CA SER A 39 29.98 -7.21 14.37
C SER A 39 30.67 -5.87 14.56
N VAL A 40 31.95 -5.79 14.22
CA VAL A 40 32.78 -4.57 14.27
C VAL A 40 33.27 -4.30 12.86
N VAL A 41 32.76 -3.25 12.21
CA VAL A 41 33.00 -2.95 10.79
C VAL A 41 33.53 -1.52 10.63
N GLU A 42 34.49 -1.32 9.75
CA GLU A 42 34.94 0.00 9.32
C GLU A 42 33.87 0.64 8.42
N LYS A 43 33.30 1.76 8.84
CA LYS A 43 32.19 2.45 8.15
C LYS A 43 32.49 2.69 6.68
N GLY A 44 31.57 2.25 5.81
CA GLY A 44 31.70 2.43 4.36
C GLY A 44 32.64 1.46 3.66
N THR A 45 33.12 0.40 4.35
CA THR A 45 33.96 -0.65 3.77
C THR A 45 33.41 -2.06 4.10
N SER A 46 33.97 -3.09 3.48
CA SER A 46 33.71 -4.49 3.84
C SER A 46 34.72 -5.04 4.87
N ASN A 47 35.58 -4.17 5.44
CA ASN A 47 36.56 -4.56 6.43
C ASN A 47 35.89 -4.68 7.80
N GLY A 48 35.78 -5.89 8.32
CA GLY A 48 35.10 -6.14 9.60
C GLY A 48 35.54 -7.43 10.25
N VAL A 49 35.34 -7.53 11.57
CA VAL A 49 35.59 -8.67 12.42
C VAL A 49 34.42 -8.92 13.36
N ILE A 50 34.39 -10.09 13.98
CA ILE A 50 33.39 -10.47 14.99
C ILE A 50 34.12 -10.71 16.32
N THR A 51 33.47 -10.29 17.44
CA THR A 51 34.03 -10.49 18.77
C THR A 51 34.07 -12.00 19.14
N ASP A 52 35.11 -12.38 19.85
CA ASP A 52 35.32 -13.74 20.36
C ASP A 52 34.45 -14.04 21.62
N LEU A 53 34.68 -15.22 22.23
CA LEU A 53 33.95 -15.71 23.42
C LEU A 53 34.14 -14.81 24.65
N ASP A 54 35.24 -14.07 24.72
CA ASP A 54 35.57 -13.12 25.78
C ASP A 54 35.25 -11.67 25.38
N GLY A 55 34.51 -11.47 24.26
CA GLY A 55 34.13 -10.14 23.74
C GLY A 55 35.28 -9.37 23.10
N ASN A 56 36.46 -9.96 22.88
CA ASN A 56 37.59 -9.26 22.31
C ASN A 56 37.49 -9.17 20.78
N TYR A 57 38.02 -8.09 20.25
CA TYR A 57 38.17 -7.88 18.81
C TYR A 57 39.52 -7.23 18.47
N GLU A 58 39.97 -7.47 17.28
CA GLU A 58 41.17 -6.86 16.72
C GLU A 58 40.95 -6.57 15.23
N ILE A 59 41.01 -5.31 14.84
CA ILE A 59 40.80 -4.88 13.45
C ILE A 59 41.86 -3.89 13.02
N THR A 60 42.26 -3.97 11.77
CA THR A 60 43.22 -3.02 11.17
C THR A 60 42.44 -2.03 10.29
N VAL A 61 42.50 -0.76 10.60
CA VAL A 61 41.74 0.32 9.94
C VAL A 61 42.62 1.49 9.51
N LYS A 62 42.06 2.33 8.66
CA LYS A 62 42.73 3.58 8.24
C LYS A 62 42.75 4.60 9.38
N PRO A 63 43.77 5.50 9.45
CA PRO A 63 43.74 6.60 10.40
C PRO A 63 42.50 7.47 10.21
N GLY A 64 41.77 7.76 11.31
CA GLY A 64 40.55 8.54 11.28
C GLY A 64 39.31 7.78 10.79
N ALA A 65 39.37 6.42 10.71
CA ALA A 65 38.23 5.61 10.39
C ALA A 65 37.19 5.58 11.53
N THR A 66 35.94 5.38 11.22
CA THR A 66 34.87 5.16 12.20
C THR A 66 34.54 3.67 12.25
N LEU A 67 34.59 3.09 13.43
CA LEU A 67 34.15 1.72 13.69
C LEU A 67 32.66 1.71 14.05
N VAL A 68 31.93 0.79 13.43
CA VAL A 68 30.51 0.55 13.68
C VAL A 68 30.38 -0.77 14.43
N PHE A 69 29.83 -0.71 15.64
CA PHE A 69 29.56 -1.87 16.49
C PHE A 69 28.08 -2.20 16.40
N SER A 70 27.72 -3.39 15.95
CA SER A 70 26.33 -3.82 15.82
C SER A 70 26.12 -5.24 16.30
N SER A 71 25.04 -5.46 17.03
CA SER A 71 24.60 -6.78 17.50
C SER A 71 23.08 -6.80 17.64
N ILE A 72 22.47 -7.97 17.49
CA ILE A 72 21.01 -8.13 17.61
C ILE A 72 20.60 -7.79 19.04
N GLY A 73 19.62 -6.87 19.19
CA GLY A 73 19.10 -6.41 20.48
C GLY A 73 19.88 -5.25 21.12
N TYR A 74 20.87 -4.69 20.43
CA TYR A 74 21.64 -3.56 20.92
C TYR A 74 21.65 -2.41 19.92
N ALA A 75 21.66 -1.19 20.45
CA ALA A 75 21.77 0.03 19.63
C ALA A 75 23.12 0.07 18.93
N THR A 76 23.14 0.30 17.64
CA THR A 76 24.36 0.44 16.84
C THR A 76 25.15 1.65 17.34
N GLN A 77 26.44 1.45 17.64
CA GLN A 77 27.33 2.52 18.11
C GLN A 77 28.42 2.79 17.06
N GLU A 78 28.67 4.06 16.81
CA GLU A 78 29.73 4.52 15.91
C GLU A 78 30.81 5.23 16.73
N ILE A 79 32.06 4.79 16.61
CA ILE A 79 33.19 5.36 17.33
C ILE A 79 34.31 5.70 16.35
N GLU A 80 34.76 6.94 16.37
CA GLU A 80 35.87 7.40 15.55
C GLU A 80 37.18 6.91 16.15
N VAL A 81 37.99 6.26 15.33
CA VAL A 81 39.34 5.78 15.69
C VAL A 81 40.32 6.95 15.57
N GLY A 82 40.54 7.70 16.64
CA GLY A 82 41.55 8.75 16.68
C GLY A 82 42.99 8.17 16.78
N SER A 83 43.74 8.56 17.78
CA SER A 83 45.09 8.02 18.07
C SER A 83 45.08 6.80 19.01
N GLN A 84 43.92 6.32 19.37
CA GLN A 84 43.75 5.22 20.34
C GLN A 84 43.98 3.87 19.66
N SER A 85 44.78 3.00 20.26
CA SER A 85 44.99 1.63 19.83
C SER A 85 44.11 0.62 20.59
N VAL A 86 43.43 1.07 21.66
CA VAL A 86 42.51 0.22 22.46
C VAL A 86 41.18 0.98 22.62
N ILE A 87 40.10 0.37 22.17
CA ILE A 87 38.75 0.94 22.28
C ILE A 87 37.83 -0.13 22.89
N ASN A 88 37.39 0.11 24.13
CA ASN A 88 36.41 -0.76 24.79
C ASN A 88 35.02 -0.14 24.67
N VAL A 89 34.04 -0.98 24.36
CA VAL A 89 32.66 -0.54 24.07
C VAL A 89 31.69 -1.25 25.00
N LEU A 90 30.86 -0.47 25.67
CA LEU A 90 29.71 -0.99 26.39
C LEU A 90 28.48 -0.84 25.50
N LEU A 91 27.91 -1.96 25.07
CA LEU A 91 26.70 -1.98 24.27
C LEU A 91 25.53 -1.50 25.13
N LYS A 92 24.71 -0.63 24.56
CA LYS A 92 23.45 -0.23 25.16
C LYS A 92 22.37 -1.05 24.51
N GLU A 93 21.52 -1.66 25.31
CA GLU A 93 20.31 -2.34 24.82
C GLU A 93 19.51 -1.38 23.96
N ASP A 94 19.08 -1.87 22.80
CA ASP A 94 18.20 -1.11 21.92
C ASP A 94 16.77 -1.17 22.50
N THR A 95 16.49 -0.23 23.39
CA THR A 95 15.17 -0.10 24.01
C THR A 95 14.09 0.28 22.99
N GLU A 96 14.45 0.76 21.82
CA GLU A 96 13.47 1.00 20.75
C GLU A 96 12.87 -0.32 20.21
N PHE A 97 13.58 -1.44 20.29
CA PHE A 97 13.05 -2.76 19.92
C PHE A 97 12.17 -3.41 20.99
N LEU A 98 12.29 -3.00 22.26
CA LEU A 98 11.57 -3.61 23.38
C LEU A 98 10.30 -2.88 23.81
N ASP A 99 10.11 -1.65 23.37
CA ASP A 99 8.98 -0.80 23.75
C ASP A 99 8.00 -0.50 22.60
N GLU A 100 7.86 -1.40 21.63
CA GLU A 100 6.75 -1.30 20.68
C GLU A 100 5.43 -1.55 21.45
N VAL A 101 4.86 -0.46 21.92
CA VAL A 101 3.62 -0.45 22.67
C VAL A 101 2.47 -0.51 21.69
N VAL A 102 1.67 -1.55 21.78
CA VAL A 102 0.45 -1.69 20.99
C VAL A 102 -0.73 -1.16 21.79
N VAL A 103 -1.52 -0.30 21.19
CA VAL A 103 -2.76 0.17 21.79
C VAL A 103 -3.81 -0.93 21.66
N VAL A 104 -4.12 -1.63 22.74
CA VAL A 104 -5.07 -2.74 22.77
C VAL A 104 -6.29 -2.33 23.59
N GLY A 105 -7.44 -2.20 22.95
CA GLY A 105 -8.69 -1.85 23.62
C GLY A 105 -8.60 -0.52 24.37
N TYR A 106 -8.71 -0.56 25.69
CA TYR A 106 -8.69 0.64 26.56
C TYR A 106 -7.33 0.93 27.20
N GLY A 107 -6.26 0.28 26.75
CA GLY A 107 -4.93 0.43 27.32
C GLY A 107 -3.80 0.19 26.32
N THR A 108 -2.58 0.46 26.78
CA THR A 108 -1.37 0.13 26.04
C THR A 108 -0.73 -1.11 26.64
N MET A 109 -0.47 -2.13 25.83
CA MET A 109 0.25 -3.34 26.25
C MET A 109 1.58 -3.42 25.49
N LYS A 110 2.60 -3.97 26.14
CA LYS A 110 3.83 -4.32 25.42
C LYS A 110 3.51 -5.45 24.46
N ARG A 111 4.09 -5.39 23.28
CA ARG A 111 3.92 -6.42 22.24
C ARG A 111 4.31 -7.83 22.74
N SER A 112 5.31 -7.90 23.62
CA SER A 112 5.72 -9.14 24.29
C SER A 112 4.63 -9.80 25.12
N ASP A 113 3.67 -9.01 25.59
CA ASP A 113 2.59 -9.43 26.50
C ASP A 113 1.35 -9.91 25.73
N LEU A 114 1.32 -9.73 24.40
CA LEU A 114 0.29 -10.30 23.55
C LEU A 114 0.49 -11.80 23.42
N SER A 115 -0.10 -12.56 24.34
CA SER A 115 -0.11 -14.01 24.30
C SER A 115 -1.09 -14.50 23.23
N GLY A 116 -0.59 -14.93 22.08
CA GLY A 116 -1.44 -15.48 21.01
C GLY A 116 -0.78 -15.42 19.63
N ALA A 117 -1.35 -16.14 18.65
CA ALA A 117 -0.88 -16.08 17.27
C ALA A 117 -1.29 -14.74 16.65
N SER A 118 -0.40 -13.76 16.70
CA SER A 118 -0.54 -12.48 15.97
C SER A 118 0.40 -12.46 14.76
N VAL A 119 0.01 -11.74 13.73
CA VAL A 119 0.89 -11.38 12.60
C VAL A 119 1.05 -9.88 12.62
N SER A 120 2.29 -9.43 12.64
CA SER A 120 2.63 -8.02 12.62
C SER A 120 3.29 -7.67 11.30
N MET A 121 2.90 -6.53 10.76
CA MET A 121 3.49 -5.89 9.58
C MET A 121 3.98 -4.50 9.97
N LYS A 122 5.20 -4.19 9.63
CA LYS A 122 5.83 -2.89 9.91
C LYS A 122 5.72 -1.94 8.72
N GLU A 123 6.02 -0.66 8.95
CA GLU A 123 6.07 0.37 7.91
C GLU A 123 6.91 -0.05 6.69
N GLU A 124 8.03 -0.75 6.92
CA GLU A 124 8.93 -1.23 5.86
C GLU A 124 8.24 -2.24 4.93
N ASP A 125 7.43 -3.14 5.51
CA ASP A 125 6.65 -4.13 4.74
C ASP A 125 5.56 -3.45 3.89
N LEU A 126 5.05 -2.32 4.34
CA LEU A 126 4.03 -1.54 3.64
C LEU A 126 4.62 -0.69 2.52
N LYS A 127 5.87 -0.20 2.65
CA LYS A 127 6.51 0.66 1.65
C LYS A 127 7.03 -0.07 0.42
N GLY A 128 7.21 -1.39 0.48
CA GLY A 128 7.83 -2.19 -0.60
C GLY A 128 6.97 -2.45 -1.83
N SER A 129 5.71 -2.00 -1.87
CA SER A 129 4.78 -2.22 -2.99
C SER A 129 3.88 -1.02 -3.22
N ILE A 130 3.34 -0.91 -4.43
CA ILE A 130 2.33 0.10 -4.77
C ILE A 130 1.03 -0.30 -4.07
N ILE A 131 0.83 0.23 -2.86
CA ILE A 131 -0.35 -0.03 -2.04
C ILE A 131 -1.23 1.20 -2.14
N THR A 132 -2.34 1.09 -2.85
CA THR A 132 -3.34 2.15 -2.96
C THR A 132 -4.35 2.08 -1.81
N ASN A 133 -4.68 0.87 -1.38
CA ASN A 133 -5.57 0.59 -0.24
C ASN A 133 -4.87 -0.30 0.77
N LEU A 134 -5.07 0.00 2.04
CA LEU A 134 -4.47 -0.75 3.14
C LEU A 134 -4.84 -2.24 3.12
N ASP A 135 -6.05 -2.57 2.67
CA ASP A 135 -6.54 -3.95 2.53
C ASP A 135 -5.63 -4.79 1.62
N GLN A 136 -5.10 -4.19 0.55
CA GLN A 136 -4.22 -4.87 -0.40
C GLN A 136 -2.88 -5.25 0.24
N SER A 137 -2.44 -4.53 1.26
CA SER A 137 -1.19 -4.81 1.95
C SER A 137 -1.18 -6.16 2.65
N LEU A 138 -2.34 -6.69 3.01
CA LEU A 138 -2.52 -7.96 3.71
C LEU A 138 -2.44 -9.17 2.80
N GLN A 139 -2.63 -8.98 1.49
CA GLN A 139 -2.68 -10.07 0.53
C GLN A 139 -1.36 -10.83 0.44
N GLY A 140 -1.39 -12.12 0.80
CA GLY A 140 -0.22 -13.01 0.73
C GLY A 140 0.87 -12.76 1.78
N ARG A 141 0.69 -11.77 2.69
CA ARG A 141 1.70 -11.41 3.70
C ARG A 141 1.36 -11.85 5.12
N ALA A 142 0.09 -12.07 5.40
CA ALA A 142 -0.38 -12.47 6.72
C ALA A 142 -0.80 -13.96 6.73
N ALA A 143 -0.05 -14.82 7.41
CA ALA A 143 -0.40 -16.24 7.53
C ALA A 143 -1.78 -16.42 8.22
N GLY A 144 -2.68 -17.22 7.61
CA GLY A 144 -4.03 -17.45 8.12
C GLY A 144 -5.00 -16.28 7.89
N VAL A 145 -4.63 -15.33 7.03
CA VAL A 145 -5.49 -14.25 6.55
C VAL A 145 -5.67 -14.39 5.05
N SER A 146 -6.89 -14.43 4.60
CA SER A 146 -7.27 -14.39 3.19
C SER A 146 -7.75 -12.97 2.87
N ALA A 147 -7.00 -12.26 2.06
CA ALA A 147 -7.41 -10.98 1.51
C ALA A 147 -7.62 -11.16 0.01
N VAL A 148 -8.85 -10.96 -0.43
CA VAL A 148 -9.24 -11.10 -1.84
C VAL A 148 -9.80 -9.78 -2.31
N GLN A 149 -9.20 -9.20 -3.33
CA GLN A 149 -9.71 -8.00 -3.95
C GLN A 149 -11.05 -8.30 -4.65
N THR A 150 -12.09 -7.56 -4.31
CA THR A 150 -13.44 -7.78 -4.85
C THR A 150 -13.61 -7.25 -6.26
N SER A 151 -12.88 -6.20 -6.60
CA SER A 151 -12.90 -5.54 -7.91
C SER A 151 -11.56 -4.87 -8.20
N GLY A 152 -11.22 -4.69 -9.48
CA GLY A 152 -10.10 -3.88 -9.94
C GLY A 152 -10.39 -2.38 -10.03
N ALA A 153 -11.58 -1.94 -9.62
CA ALA A 153 -11.96 -0.52 -9.66
C ALA A 153 -11.10 0.31 -8.68
N PRO A 154 -10.80 1.57 -9.03
CA PRO A 154 -10.11 2.48 -8.12
C PRO A 154 -10.84 2.60 -6.78
N GLY A 155 -10.08 2.58 -5.67
CA GLY A 155 -10.66 2.69 -4.33
C GLY A 155 -11.46 1.48 -3.84
N SER A 156 -11.58 0.41 -4.64
CA SER A 156 -12.35 -0.79 -4.27
C SER A 156 -11.81 -1.47 -3.01
N SER A 157 -12.72 -2.06 -2.24
CA SER A 157 -12.39 -2.83 -1.04
C SER A 157 -11.84 -4.21 -1.37
N SER A 158 -11.07 -4.78 -0.45
CA SER A 158 -10.74 -6.20 -0.44
C SER A 158 -11.54 -6.90 0.65
N SER A 159 -12.06 -8.07 0.37
CA SER A 159 -12.66 -8.92 1.39
C SER A 159 -11.56 -9.58 2.22
N ILE A 160 -11.49 -9.23 3.49
CA ILE A 160 -10.50 -9.77 4.42
C ILE A 160 -11.18 -10.79 5.32
N ARG A 161 -10.59 -11.97 5.46
CA ARG A 161 -11.07 -13.03 6.35
C ARG A 161 -9.93 -13.58 7.16
N VAL A 162 -10.13 -13.63 8.47
CA VAL A 162 -9.17 -14.20 9.42
C VAL A 162 -9.64 -15.59 9.81
N ARG A 163 -8.82 -16.62 9.55
CA ARG A 163 -9.14 -18.03 9.83
C ARG A 163 -10.39 -18.59 9.12
N GLY A 164 -10.83 -17.94 8.03
CA GLY A 164 -11.99 -18.40 7.25
C GLY A 164 -13.31 -17.73 7.63
N GLN A 165 -14.42 -18.33 7.22
CA GLN A 165 -15.75 -17.78 7.47
C GLN A 165 -16.33 -18.38 8.75
N ALA A 166 -16.45 -17.55 9.80
CA ALA A 166 -17.00 -17.97 11.09
C ALA A 166 -18.51 -17.79 11.20
N THR A 167 -19.13 -17.09 10.25
CA THR A 167 -20.58 -16.77 10.28
C THR A 167 -21.23 -17.10 8.94
N VAL A 168 -22.48 -17.54 8.98
CA VAL A 168 -23.27 -17.92 7.79
C VAL A 168 -24.05 -16.72 7.25
N ASN A 169 -24.57 -15.87 8.11
CA ASN A 169 -25.53 -14.80 7.76
C ASN A 169 -25.05 -13.39 8.13
N ALA A 170 -23.83 -13.22 8.63
CA ALA A 170 -23.30 -11.92 9.02
C ALA A 170 -22.03 -11.58 8.24
N ASN A 171 -21.63 -10.32 8.30
CA ASN A 171 -20.36 -9.87 7.74
C ASN A 171 -19.19 -10.66 8.39
N ALA A 172 -18.39 -11.33 7.57
CA ALA A 172 -17.25 -12.14 8.00
C ALA A 172 -15.93 -11.35 8.04
N GLU A 173 -16.00 -10.01 7.90
CA GLU A 173 -14.84 -9.14 7.98
C GLU A 173 -14.33 -8.98 9.42
N PRO A 174 -13.02 -8.81 9.62
CA PRO A 174 -12.47 -8.54 10.94
C PRO A 174 -12.87 -7.16 11.45
N LEU A 175 -12.77 -6.98 12.76
CA LEU A 175 -12.92 -5.68 13.39
C LEU A 175 -11.65 -4.84 13.17
N TYR A 176 -11.82 -3.60 12.74
CA TYR A 176 -10.71 -2.66 12.59
C TYR A 176 -10.63 -1.74 13.81
N VAL A 177 -9.43 -1.62 14.36
CA VAL A 177 -9.13 -0.72 15.49
C VAL A 177 -7.95 0.15 15.14
N ILE A 178 -8.15 1.46 15.08
CA ILE A 178 -7.16 2.45 14.70
C ILE A 178 -6.83 3.30 15.91
N ASP A 179 -5.59 3.25 16.38
CA ASP A 179 -5.14 3.95 17.59
C ASP A 179 -6.09 3.75 18.79
N GLY A 180 -6.63 2.53 18.94
CA GLY A 180 -7.57 2.17 20.01
C GLY A 180 -9.05 2.51 19.74
N VAL A 181 -9.36 3.16 18.62
CA VAL A 181 -10.74 3.47 18.23
C VAL A 181 -11.27 2.41 17.28
N ILE A 182 -12.42 1.82 17.63
CA ILE A 182 -13.11 0.84 16.77
C ILE A 182 -13.70 1.56 15.56
N VAL A 183 -13.28 1.12 14.38
CA VAL A 183 -13.88 1.53 13.10
C VAL A 183 -14.66 0.35 12.55
N GLN A 184 -15.97 0.49 12.45
CA GLN A 184 -16.80 -0.57 11.89
C GLN A 184 -16.58 -0.62 10.39
N GLY A 185 -16.04 -1.74 9.92
CA GLY A 185 -15.95 -2.09 8.49
C GLY A 185 -17.30 -2.44 7.94
N GLY A 186 -17.58 -1.96 6.74
CA GLY A 186 -18.82 -2.03 6.03
C GLY A 186 -19.66 -3.29 6.12
N GLY A 187 -20.62 -3.24 6.96
CA GLY A 187 -21.85 -3.94 6.76
C GLY A 187 -22.93 -2.86 6.71
N ASN A 188 -23.53 -2.63 5.58
CA ASN A 188 -24.61 -1.65 5.40
C ASN A 188 -24.35 -0.20 5.91
N SER A 189 -23.10 0.24 5.99
CA SER A 189 -22.82 1.64 6.26
C SER A 189 -23.05 2.43 4.97
N GLY A 190 -24.28 2.89 4.77
CA GLY A 190 -24.72 4.06 4.01
C GLY A 190 -24.17 4.37 2.60
N ALA A 191 -23.15 3.67 2.17
CA ALA A 191 -22.61 3.74 0.82
C ALA A 191 -23.20 2.64 -0.10
N ASP A 192 -24.28 2.02 0.30
CA ASP A 192 -25.17 1.34 -0.61
C ASP A 192 -25.94 2.44 -1.35
N PHE A 193 -25.38 2.89 -2.47
CA PHE A 193 -25.97 3.93 -3.32
C PHE A 193 -27.31 3.50 -3.94
N GLY A 194 -28.01 2.52 -3.37
CA GLY A 194 -29.28 2.01 -3.87
C GLY A 194 -29.23 1.34 -5.24
N LEU A 195 -28.01 1.15 -5.76
CA LEU A 195 -27.78 0.53 -7.08
C LEU A 195 -27.85 -0.99 -7.05
N GLY A 196 -27.59 -1.60 -5.91
CA GLY A 196 -27.63 -3.06 -5.75
C GLY A 196 -29.03 -3.65 -6.00
N ASP A 197 -30.08 -2.95 -5.53
CA ASP A 197 -31.47 -3.39 -5.72
C ASP A 197 -32.03 -3.00 -7.09
N ALA A 198 -31.60 -1.87 -7.66
CA ALA A 198 -32.07 -1.40 -8.95
C ALA A 198 -31.48 -2.16 -10.15
N LEU A 199 -30.36 -2.85 -9.96
CA LEU A 199 -29.61 -3.54 -11.01
C LEU A 199 -29.62 -5.07 -10.88
N GLY A 200 -30.50 -5.62 -10.03
CA GLY A 200 -30.72 -7.07 -9.94
C GLY A 200 -29.45 -7.86 -9.56
N ASN A 201 -29.08 -7.88 -8.29
CA ASN A 201 -27.96 -8.65 -7.71
C ASN A 201 -26.55 -8.29 -8.16
N GLY A 202 -26.34 -7.19 -8.87
CA GLY A 202 -24.99 -6.67 -9.13
C GLY A 202 -24.39 -6.08 -7.84
N LYS A 203 -23.43 -6.78 -7.22
CA LYS A 203 -22.67 -6.19 -6.10
C LYS A 203 -21.89 -4.99 -6.62
N VAL A 204 -22.33 -3.81 -6.28
CA VAL A 204 -21.54 -2.60 -6.49
C VAL A 204 -20.26 -2.74 -5.67
N SER A 205 -19.12 -2.41 -6.27
CA SER A 205 -17.85 -2.38 -5.55
C SER A 205 -17.96 -1.44 -4.35
N THR A 206 -17.87 -2.00 -3.14
CA THR A 206 -17.93 -1.20 -1.91
C THR A 206 -16.57 -0.54 -1.68
N ILE A 207 -16.60 0.72 -1.22
CA ILE A 207 -15.38 1.42 -0.81
C ILE A 207 -14.95 0.87 0.55
N SER A 208 -13.67 0.53 0.69
CA SER A 208 -13.14 0.10 1.98
C SER A 208 -13.20 1.24 3.02
N PRO A 209 -13.66 0.98 4.25
CA PRO A 209 -13.52 1.94 5.35
C PRO A 209 -12.08 2.35 5.60
N LEU A 210 -11.12 1.48 5.30
CA LEU A 210 -9.69 1.76 5.40
C LEU A 210 -9.17 2.65 4.26
N SER A 211 -9.97 2.88 3.21
CA SER A 211 -9.59 3.79 2.11
C SER A 211 -9.42 5.25 2.56
N THR A 212 -9.97 5.61 3.73
CA THR A 212 -9.81 6.96 4.32
C THR A 212 -8.44 7.17 4.96
N ILE A 213 -7.68 6.09 5.21
CA ILE A 213 -6.37 6.15 5.86
C ILE A 213 -5.29 6.08 4.79
N ASN A 214 -4.28 6.95 4.94
CA ASN A 214 -3.10 6.86 4.10
C ASN A 214 -2.15 5.78 4.64
N PRO A 215 -1.78 4.75 3.84
CA PRO A 215 -0.80 3.75 4.26
C PRO A 215 0.52 4.33 4.76
N ALA A 216 0.94 5.49 4.25
CA ALA A 216 2.17 6.15 4.68
C ALA A 216 2.11 6.76 6.09
N ASP A 217 0.92 6.88 6.70
CA ASP A 217 0.74 7.31 8.10
C ASP A 217 0.81 6.14 9.09
N ILE A 218 0.98 4.90 8.63
CA ILE A 218 0.94 3.70 9.47
C ILE A 218 2.35 3.33 9.91
N VAL A 219 2.49 3.01 11.19
CA VAL A 219 3.72 2.46 11.78
C VAL A 219 3.67 0.94 11.77
N SER A 220 2.55 0.38 12.23
CA SER A 220 2.39 -1.07 12.30
C SER A 220 0.93 -1.47 12.13
N MET A 221 0.75 -2.69 11.64
CA MET A 221 -0.54 -3.36 11.57
C MET A 221 -0.41 -4.74 12.19
N GLU A 222 -1.27 -5.03 13.14
CA GLU A 222 -1.29 -6.30 13.84
C GLU A 222 -2.63 -7.00 13.68
N ILE A 223 -2.60 -8.28 13.39
CA ILE A 223 -3.78 -9.09 13.19
C ILE A 223 -3.89 -10.09 14.33
N LEU A 224 -4.87 -9.85 15.19
CA LEU A 224 -5.21 -10.74 16.30
C LEU A 224 -6.13 -11.84 15.78
N LYS A 225 -5.66 -13.06 15.86
CA LYS A 225 -6.39 -14.24 15.35
C LYS A 225 -6.98 -15.10 16.45
N ASP A 226 -6.36 -15.12 17.62
CA ASP A 226 -6.76 -15.98 18.72
C ASP A 226 -7.85 -15.35 19.57
N ALA A 227 -8.77 -16.19 20.06
CA ALA A 227 -9.88 -15.77 20.91
C ALA A 227 -9.40 -15.09 22.20
N SER A 228 -8.26 -15.51 22.76
CA SER A 228 -7.67 -14.86 23.95
C SER A 228 -7.25 -13.42 23.68
N ALA A 229 -6.65 -13.15 22.52
CA ALA A 229 -6.21 -11.82 22.12
C ALA A 229 -7.39 -10.92 21.70
N THR A 230 -8.46 -11.50 21.12
CA THR A 230 -9.64 -10.74 20.66
C THR A 230 -10.71 -10.58 21.73
N ALA A 231 -10.61 -11.29 22.89
CA ALA A 231 -11.62 -11.29 23.95
C ALA A 231 -11.95 -9.89 24.49
N ILE A 232 -10.99 -8.97 24.51
CA ILE A 232 -11.17 -7.58 24.97
C ILE A 232 -12.18 -6.82 24.09
N TYR A 233 -12.38 -7.24 22.83
CA TYR A 233 -13.32 -6.63 21.89
C TYR A 233 -14.69 -7.32 21.90
N GLY A 234 -14.88 -8.33 22.77
CA GLY A 234 -16.12 -9.06 22.91
C GLY A 234 -16.56 -9.74 21.61
N ALA A 235 -17.89 -9.83 21.39
CA ALA A 235 -18.47 -10.48 20.22
C ALA A 235 -18.07 -9.85 18.87
N GLN A 236 -17.73 -8.58 18.86
CA GLN A 236 -17.27 -7.88 17.64
C GLN A 236 -15.92 -8.39 17.15
N GLY A 237 -15.07 -8.91 18.04
CA GLY A 237 -13.78 -9.50 17.73
C GLY A 237 -13.83 -10.96 17.24
N ALA A 238 -15.01 -11.57 17.12
CA ALA A 238 -15.16 -12.99 16.79
C ALA A 238 -14.55 -13.39 15.43
N ASN A 239 -14.56 -12.49 14.45
CA ASN A 239 -13.97 -12.68 13.13
C ASN A 239 -12.48 -12.28 13.05
N GLY A 240 -11.84 -12.03 14.20
CA GLY A 240 -10.49 -11.46 14.28
C GLY A 240 -10.51 -9.94 14.40
N VAL A 241 -9.36 -9.38 14.79
CA VAL A 241 -9.19 -7.93 14.96
C VAL A 241 -7.93 -7.49 14.23
N VAL A 242 -8.02 -6.42 13.47
CA VAL A 242 -6.90 -5.75 12.81
C VAL A 242 -6.62 -4.46 13.57
N LEU A 243 -5.50 -4.43 14.28
CA LEU A 243 -5.00 -3.26 15.00
C LEU A 243 -4.10 -2.45 14.06
N ILE A 244 -4.38 -1.17 13.95
CA ILE A 244 -3.60 -0.24 13.12
C ILE A 244 -3.05 0.83 14.04
N THR A 245 -1.74 0.90 14.14
CA THR A 245 -1.04 1.96 14.86
C THR A 245 -0.49 2.97 13.87
N THR A 246 -0.82 4.24 14.08
CA THR A 246 -0.39 5.31 13.20
C THR A 246 0.81 6.07 13.77
N LYS A 247 1.39 6.94 12.95
CA LYS A 247 2.55 7.75 13.33
C LYS A 247 2.16 8.79 14.39
N HIS A 248 2.94 8.82 15.46
CA HIS A 248 2.86 9.80 16.53
C HIS A 248 4.08 10.73 16.49
N GLY A 249 3.99 11.83 17.22
CA GLY A 249 5.10 12.74 17.44
C GLY A 249 6.25 12.08 18.19
N LYS A 250 7.47 12.55 17.93
CA LYS A 250 8.66 12.17 18.70
C LYS A 250 9.30 13.43 19.28
N ALA A 251 9.85 13.32 20.49
CA ALA A 251 10.60 14.42 21.08
C ALA A 251 11.85 14.72 20.24
N GLY A 252 12.11 15.99 20.00
CA GLY A 252 13.21 16.48 19.18
C GLY A 252 12.80 17.61 18.24
N ASP A 253 13.76 18.04 17.42
CA ASP A 253 13.54 19.09 16.43
C ASP A 253 12.50 18.68 15.39
N ALA A 254 11.78 19.66 14.87
CA ALA A 254 10.79 19.43 13.82
C ALA A 254 11.43 18.83 12.56
N LYS A 255 10.96 17.65 12.16
CA LYS A 255 11.37 16.97 10.92
C LYS A 255 10.22 17.02 9.94
N PHE A 256 10.52 17.47 8.73
CA PHE A 256 9.59 17.49 7.61
C PHE A 256 9.95 16.36 6.66
N SER A 257 8.94 15.65 6.15
CA SER A 257 9.11 14.64 5.13
C SER A 257 8.08 14.83 4.00
N TYR A 258 8.52 14.47 2.81
CA TYR A 258 7.67 14.40 1.62
C TYR A 258 7.80 13.01 1.01
N ASP A 259 6.65 12.36 0.83
CA ASP A 259 6.53 11.06 0.18
C ASP A 259 5.72 11.24 -1.10
N GLY A 260 6.30 10.87 -2.25
CA GLY A 260 5.65 10.95 -3.55
C GLY A 260 5.66 9.60 -4.25
N MET A 261 4.52 9.21 -4.84
CA MET A 261 4.37 7.99 -5.63
C MET A 261 3.72 8.33 -6.97
N PHE A 262 4.28 7.74 -8.04
CA PHE A 262 3.70 7.75 -9.37
C PHE A 262 3.65 6.32 -9.89
N ALA A 263 2.50 5.92 -10.42
CA ALA A 263 2.31 4.59 -10.98
C ALA A 263 1.49 4.65 -12.27
N VAL A 264 1.73 3.68 -13.14
CA VAL A 264 1.00 3.49 -14.39
C VAL A 264 0.39 2.10 -14.37
N SER A 265 -0.91 2.04 -14.56
CA SER A 265 -1.67 0.79 -14.62
C SER A 265 -2.21 0.59 -16.03
N ARG A 266 -2.11 -0.64 -16.52
CA ARG A 266 -2.70 -1.04 -17.80
C ARG A 266 -3.24 -2.46 -17.69
N GLN A 267 -4.20 -2.76 -18.51
CA GLN A 267 -4.70 -4.12 -18.66
C GLN A 267 -3.58 -5.01 -19.26
N THR A 268 -3.35 -6.17 -18.62
CA THR A 268 -2.27 -7.10 -19.02
C THR A 268 -2.66 -8.02 -20.15
N SER A 269 -3.94 -8.39 -20.24
CA SER A 269 -4.46 -9.28 -21.28
C SER A 269 -5.87 -8.85 -21.71
N ARG A 270 -6.24 -9.17 -22.92
CA ARG A 270 -7.56 -8.92 -23.51
C ARG A 270 -8.11 -10.21 -24.08
N ILE A 271 -9.41 -10.32 -24.11
CA ILE A 271 -10.09 -11.44 -24.74
C ILE A 271 -10.01 -11.24 -26.26
N GLN A 272 -9.58 -12.26 -26.99
CA GLN A 272 -9.59 -12.20 -28.44
C GLN A 272 -11.02 -12.29 -28.95
N MET A 273 -11.48 -11.21 -29.56
CA MET A 273 -12.78 -11.10 -30.21
C MET A 273 -12.61 -11.16 -31.73
N MET A 274 -13.67 -11.60 -32.41
CA MET A 274 -13.71 -11.56 -33.88
C MET A 274 -13.67 -10.09 -34.34
N ASN A 275 -12.83 -9.81 -35.32
CA ASN A 275 -12.90 -8.55 -36.06
C ASN A 275 -14.08 -8.58 -37.02
N LEU A 276 -14.41 -7.45 -37.67
CA LEU A 276 -15.60 -7.34 -38.52
C LEU A 276 -15.58 -8.35 -39.67
N ARG A 277 -14.43 -8.58 -40.31
CA ARG A 277 -14.31 -9.58 -41.39
C ARG A 277 -14.60 -10.99 -40.91
N GLN A 278 -13.97 -11.40 -39.81
CA GLN A 278 -14.17 -12.71 -39.19
C GLN A 278 -15.61 -12.90 -38.73
N PHE A 279 -16.22 -11.84 -38.19
CA PHE A 279 -17.60 -11.85 -37.81
C PHE A 279 -18.55 -12.04 -39.01
N ALA A 280 -18.27 -11.34 -40.15
CA ALA A 280 -19.05 -11.48 -41.35
C ALA A 280 -18.91 -12.88 -41.97
N GLU A 281 -17.69 -13.46 -41.99
CA GLU A 281 -17.47 -14.86 -42.39
C GLU A 281 -18.30 -15.82 -41.53
N PHE A 282 -18.20 -15.70 -40.23
CA PHE A 282 -19.00 -16.51 -39.28
C PHE A 282 -20.51 -16.32 -39.48
N TYR A 283 -20.96 -15.08 -39.69
CA TYR A 283 -22.37 -14.78 -39.95
C TYR A 283 -22.88 -15.46 -41.23
N ASN A 284 -22.08 -15.41 -42.33
CA ASN A 284 -22.43 -16.08 -43.58
C ASN A 284 -22.48 -17.61 -43.44
N ASP A 285 -21.62 -18.19 -42.59
CA ASP A 285 -21.70 -19.60 -42.26
C ASP A 285 -23.04 -19.94 -41.57
N MET A 286 -23.48 -19.09 -40.62
CA MET A 286 -24.77 -19.25 -39.94
C MET A 286 -25.95 -19.10 -40.92
N VAL A 287 -25.87 -18.20 -41.91
CA VAL A 287 -26.85 -18.06 -43.01
C VAL A 287 -26.91 -19.36 -43.81
N SER A 288 -25.75 -19.94 -44.13
CA SER A 288 -25.69 -21.20 -44.92
C SER A 288 -26.33 -22.39 -44.21
N LEU A 289 -26.32 -22.36 -42.85
CA LEU A 289 -26.97 -23.36 -42.00
C LEU A 289 -28.47 -23.09 -41.80
N GLY A 290 -28.98 -21.94 -42.26
CA GLY A 290 -30.38 -21.55 -42.09
C GLY A 290 -30.72 -21.01 -40.69
N GLU A 291 -29.72 -20.68 -39.87
CA GLU A 291 -29.94 -20.21 -38.48
C GLU A 291 -30.25 -18.70 -38.44
N VAL A 292 -29.81 -17.92 -39.40
CA VAL A 292 -30.03 -16.45 -39.48
C VAL A 292 -30.31 -16.04 -40.94
N GLU A 293 -31.00 -14.92 -41.14
CA GLU A 293 -31.28 -14.36 -42.43
C GLU A 293 -30.03 -13.66 -43.02
N ALA A 294 -29.91 -13.67 -44.37
CA ALA A 294 -28.79 -13.02 -45.06
C ALA A 294 -28.80 -11.51 -44.82
N ASN A 295 -27.63 -10.95 -44.51
CA ASN A 295 -27.45 -9.52 -44.32
C ASN A 295 -26.54 -8.98 -45.47
N ALA A 296 -27.04 -8.02 -46.25
CA ALA A 296 -26.30 -7.40 -47.33
C ALA A 296 -24.98 -6.74 -46.89
N LEU A 297 -24.88 -6.29 -45.65
CA LEU A 297 -23.65 -5.69 -45.12
C LEU A 297 -22.50 -6.70 -45.02
N TYR A 298 -22.80 -7.98 -44.90
CA TYR A 298 -21.79 -9.05 -44.72
C TYR A 298 -21.62 -9.92 -46.00
N ALA A 299 -22.29 -9.54 -47.10
CA ALA A 299 -22.29 -10.34 -48.32
C ALA A 299 -20.89 -10.62 -48.89
N ASP A 300 -19.98 -9.66 -48.76
CA ASP A 300 -18.59 -9.82 -49.16
C ASP A 300 -17.64 -9.45 -47.98
N PRO A 301 -17.22 -10.42 -47.15
CA PRO A 301 -16.30 -10.19 -46.05
C PRO A 301 -14.93 -9.63 -46.46
N SER A 302 -14.51 -9.84 -47.74
CA SER A 302 -13.19 -9.44 -48.22
C SER A 302 -12.97 -7.94 -48.28
N ILE A 303 -14.07 -7.17 -48.46
CA ILE A 303 -14.04 -5.70 -48.53
C ILE A 303 -14.16 -5.05 -47.15
N LEU A 304 -14.48 -5.84 -46.12
CA LEU A 304 -14.69 -5.33 -44.78
C LEU A 304 -13.34 -5.11 -44.06
N GLY A 305 -13.26 -4.02 -43.30
CA GLY A 305 -12.12 -3.72 -42.46
C GLY A 305 -12.11 -4.52 -41.15
N LYS A 306 -11.36 -4.04 -40.18
CA LYS A 306 -11.29 -4.66 -38.85
C LYS A 306 -12.53 -4.39 -38.01
N GLY A 307 -13.25 -3.31 -38.30
CA GLY A 307 -14.35 -2.82 -37.47
C GLY A 307 -13.88 -2.25 -36.12
N THR A 308 -14.82 -2.11 -35.20
CA THR A 308 -14.59 -1.55 -33.86
C THR A 308 -14.09 -2.63 -32.91
N ASN A 309 -12.94 -2.42 -32.30
CA ASN A 309 -12.48 -3.21 -31.18
C ASN A 309 -12.92 -2.51 -29.88
N TRP A 310 -14.06 -2.89 -29.36
CA TRP A 310 -14.65 -2.25 -28.20
C TRP A 310 -13.78 -2.29 -26.94
N GLN A 311 -12.92 -3.29 -26.79
CA GLN A 311 -11.97 -3.35 -25.68
C GLN A 311 -10.90 -2.25 -25.81
N ASP A 312 -10.47 -1.91 -27.03
CA ASP A 312 -9.52 -0.81 -27.26
C ASP A 312 -10.15 0.56 -26.91
N GLU A 313 -11.45 0.70 -27.10
CA GLU A 313 -12.17 1.94 -26.85
C GLU A 313 -12.50 2.17 -25.38
N VAL A 314 -12.70 1.09 -24.61
CA VAL A 314 -13.10 1.22 -23.18
C VAL A 314 -11.91 1.10 -22.21
N PHE A 315 -10.81 0.48 -22.63
CA PHE A 315 -9.63 0.36 -21.76
C PHE A 315 -8.58 1.40 -22.10
N ARG A 316 -8.03 1.99 -21.06
CA ARG A 316 -6.95 2.99 -21.17
C ARG A 316 -5.77 2.65 -20.27
N THR A 317 -4.64 3.26 -20.58
CA THR A 317 -3.54 3.35 -19.62
C THR A 317 -3.92 4.38 -18.57
N ALA A 318 -3.93 3.95 -17.31
CA ALA A 318 -4.36 4.76 -16.18
C ALA A 318 -3.15 5.25 -15.38
N LEU A 319 -3.21 6.51 -14.95
CA LEU A 319 -2.19 7.12 -14.11
C LEU A 319 -2.66 7.14 -12.67
N GLN A 320 -1.70 6.95 -11.77
CA GLN A 320 -1.91 7.08 -10.34
C GLN A 320 -0.80 7.95 -9.76
N HIS A 321 -1.16 8.85 -8.87
CA HIS A 321 -0.17 9.59 -8.11
C HIS A 321 -0.66 9.87 -6.70
N GLN A 322 0.29 9.88 -5.77
CA GLN A 322 0.05 10.21 -4.38
C GLN A 322 1.15 11.12 -3.89
N HIS A 323 0.77 12.13 -3.13
CA HIS A 323 1.67 13.08 -2.52
C HIS A 323 1.31 13.21 -1.04
N GLN A 324 2.31 13.14 -0.18
CA GLN A 324 2.15 13.36 1.24
C GLN A 324 3.24 14.28 1.76
N VAL A 325 2.85 15.24 2.57
CA VAL A 325 3.74 16.06 3.36
C VAL A 325 3.45 15.78 4.82
N SER A 326 4.47 15.54 5.62
CA SER A 326 4.31 15.36 7.06
C SER A 326 5.34 16.13 7.86
N ALA A 327 4.96 16.49 9.07
CA ALA A 327 5.81 17.13 10.07
C ALA A 327 5.68 16.39 11.41
N THR A 328 6.80 16.04 12.01
CA THR A 328 6.86 15.42 13.33
C THR A 328 7.87 16.14 14.21
N GLY A 329 7.59 16.29 15.47
CA GLY A 329 8.48 16.95 16.40
C GLY A 329 7.87 17.12 17.78
N GLY A 330 8.57 17.84 18.65
CA GLY A 330 8.05 18.21 19.96
C GLY A 330 9.09 18.18 21.05
N SER A 331 8.62 18.38 22.27
CA SER A 331 9.42 18.26 23.50
C SER A 331 9.08 16.96 24.22
N GLU A 332 9.74 16.68 25.35
CA GLU A 332 9.36 15.57 26.24
C GLU A 332 7.91 15.67 26.74
N LYS A 333 7.37 16.89 26.78
CA LYS A 333 6.02 17.15 27.31
C LYS A 333 4.93 17.22 26.24
N ILE A 334 5.27 17.65 25.04
CA ILE A 334 4.30 17.83 23.96
C ILE A 334 4.94 17.31 22.68
N GLN A 335 4.32 16.33 22.06
CA GLN A 335 4.75 15.72 20.82
C GLN A 335 3.62 15.81 19.80
N TYR A 336 3.97 16.06 18.55
CA TYR A 336 2.99 16.20 17.48
C TYR A 336 3.43 15.50 16.20
N TYR A 337 2.44 14.97 15.51
CA TYR A 337 2.55 14.51 14.14
C TYR A 337 1.40 15.14 13.33
N VAL A 338 1.73 15.75 12.21
CA VAL A 338 0.73 16.31 11.28
C VAL A 338 1.09 15.85 9.89
N SER A 339 0.11 15.34 9.15
CA SER A 339 0.28 14.99 7.74
C SER A 339 -0.87 15.49 6.90
N GLY A 340 -0.57 15.81 5.64
CA GLY A 340 -1.54 16.11 4.60
C GLY A 340 -1.21 15.28 3.38
N SER A 341 -2.19 14.58 2.80
CA SER A 341 -1.97 13.77 1.62
C SER A 341 -3.07 13.95 0.58
N TYR A 342 -2.67 13.88 -0.66
CA TYR A 342 -3.55 13.83 -1.82
C TYR A 342 -3.21 12.62 -2.67
N MET A 343 -4.22 11.84 -3.04
CA MET A 343 -4.12 10.70 -3.94
C MET A 343 -5.13 10.84 -5.07
N ASN A 344 -4.67 10.60 -6.28
CA ASN A 344 -5.49 10.44 -7.46
C ASN A 344 -5.19 9.08 -8.08
N GLN A 345 -6.21 8.28 -8.29
CA GLN A 345 -6.14 6.99 -8.93
C GLN A 345 -7.14 6.93 -10.07
N GLU A 346 -6.64 6.92 -11.30
CA GLU A 346 -7.45 6.61 -12.45
C GLU A 346 -7.60 5.10 -12.63
N GLY A 347 -8.75 4.68 -13.13
CA GLY A 347 -8.98 3.28 -13.47
C GLY A 347 -8.66 3.00 -14.94
N THR A 348 -8.34 1.74 -15.23
CA THR A 348 -8.08 1.25 -16.60
C THR A 348 -9.32 1.21 -17.48
N ILE A 349 -10.52 1.31 -16.90
CA ILE A 349 -11.78 1.51 -17.61
C ILE A 349 -12.05 3.01 -17.68
N ILE A 350 -12.41 3.51 -18.87
CA ILE A 350 -12.74 4.92 -19.08
C ILE A 350 -13.81 5.40 -18.08
N GLY A 351 -13.66 6.64 -17.60
CA GLY A 351 -14.59 7.27 -16.67
C GLY A 351 -14.46 6.80 -15.21
N SER A 352 -13.68 5.76 -14.90
CA SER A 352 -13.45 5.35 -13.51
C SER A 352 -12.31 6.14 -12.88
N LYS A 353 -12.52 6.65 -11.65
CA LYS A 353 -11.57 7.48 -10.93
C LYS A 353 -11.84 7.45 -9.42
N PHE A 354 -10.81 7.59 -8.64
CA PHE A 354 -10.88 7.78 -7.19
C PHE A 354 -9.89 8.85 -6.77
N ASP A 355 -10.37 9.83 -6.02
CA ASP A 355 -9.57 10.90 -5.43
C ASP A 355 -9.72 10.87 -3.91
N ARG A 356 -8.64 11.12 -3.20
CA ARG A 356 -8.63 11.27 -1.75
C ARG A 356 -7.76 12.44 -1.31
N LEU A 357 -8.34 13.32 -0.53
CA LEU A 357 -7.61 14.33 0.24
C LEU A 357 -7.73 13.97 1.72
N SER A 358 -6.64 13.83 2.43
CA SER A 358 -6.68 13.55 3.87
C SER A 358 -5.72 14.41 4.65
N VAL A 359 -6.14 14.78 5.86
CA VAL A 359 -5.34 15.49 6.85
C VAL A 359 -5.43 14.72 8.15
N ARG A 360 -4.27 14.48 8.76
CA ARG A 360 -4.16 13.79 10.05
C ARG A 360 -3.36 14.63 11.02
N THR A 361 -3.79 14.62 12.28
CA THR A 361 -3.09 15.29 13.38
C THR A 361 -3.15 14.39 14.61
N ASN A 362 -1.97 14.04 15.11
CA ASN A 362 -1.81 13.34 16.38
C ASN A 362 -1.02 14.25 17.31
N LEU A 363 -1.56 14.51 18.49
CA LEU A 363 -0.99 15.36 19.52
C LEU A 363 -0.99 14.62 20.84
N ASP A 364 0.17 14.42 21.44
CA ASP A 364 0.34 13.83 22.76
C ASP A 364 0.93 14.87 23.69
N ALA A 365 0.24 15.19 24.78
CA ALA A 365 0.65 16.21 25.73
C ALA A 365 0.63 15.69 27.16
N GLN A 366 1.77 15.70 27.84
CA GLN A 366 1.90 15.45 29.27
C GLN A 366 1.76 16.78 30.04
N LEU A 367 0.54 17.16 30.35
CA LEU A 367 0.24 18.46 30.99
C LEU A 367 0.63 18.49 32.48
N LYS A 368 0.51 17.34 33.13
CA LYS A 368 0.93 17.10 34.53
C LYS A 368 1.47 15.68 34.65
N GLU A 369 2.21 15.34 35.68
CA GLU A 369 2.70 13.97 35.90
C GLU A 369 1.55 12.94 35.94
N TRP A 370 0.39 13.36 36.43
CA TRP A 370 -0.81 12.54 36.52
C TRP A 370 -1.82 12.76 35.35
N PHE A 371 -1.56 13.74 34.45
CA PHE A 371 -2.52 14.08 33.40
C PHE A 371 -1.88 14.12 32.00
N LYS A 372 -2.26 13.15 31.19
CA LYS A 372 -1.92 13.07 29.75
C LYS A 372 -3.15 13.40 28.91
N LEU A 373 -2.96 14.18 27.88
CA LEU A 373 -3.97 14.48 26.86
C LEU A 373 -3.46 13.98 25.50
N GLY A 374 -4.21 13.07 24.88
CA GLY A 374 -3.97 12.62 23.50
C GLY A 374 -5.12 13.08 22.60
N VAL A 375 -4.79 13.59 21.44
CA VAL A 375 -5.76 13.96 20.40
C VAL A 375 -5.34 13.32 19.09
N ASN A 376 -6.15 12.41 18.58
CA ASN A 376 -5.97 11.79 17.28
C ASN A 376 -7.15 12.21 16.39
N ALA A 377 -6.87 13.00 15.38
CA ALA A 377 -7.87 13.49 14.44
C ALA A 377 -7.47 13.15 13.00
N THR A 378 -8.42 12.59 12.26
CA THR A 378 -8.27 12.32 10.83
C THR A 378 -9.48 12.87 10.11
N TYR A 379 -9.24 13.67 9.09
CA TYR A 379 -10.26 14.16 8.19
C TYR A 379 -9.91 13.70 6.78
N ALA A 380 -10.85 13.06 6.10
CA ALA A 380 -10.65 12.59 4.74
C ALA A 380 -11.86 12.95 3.87
N LEU A 381 -11.58 13.49 2.70
CA LEU A 381 -12.55 13.70 1.62
C LEU A 381 -12.21 12.72 0.51
N THR A 382 -13.17 11.89 0.15
CA THR A 382 -13.04 10.96 -0.98
C THR A 382 -14.05 11.35 -2.05
N HIS A 383 -13.59 11.32 -3.31
CA HIS A 383 -14.41 11.43 -4.48
C HIS A 383 -14.22 10.19 -5.32
N ASP A 384 -15.27 9.46 -5.55
CA ASP A 384 -15.26 8.25 -6.34
C ASP A 384 -16.20 8.39 -7.54
N ASN A 385 -15.68 8.07 -8.69
CA ASN A 385 -16.46 7.90 -9.90
C ASN A 385 -16.36 6.42 -10.29
N LEU A 386 -17.13 5.61 -9.57
CA LEU A 386 -17.18 4.17 -9.81
C LEU A 386 -18.09 3.91 -11.02
N LYS A 387 -17.58 3.13 -11.96
CA LYS A 387 -18.37 2.61 -13.07
C LYS A 387 -18.75 1.18 -12.80
N LEU A 388 -19.94 0.80 -13.22
CA LEU A 388 -20.35 -0.60 -13.21
C LEU A 388 -19.48 -1.32 -14.24
N ALA A 389 -18.42 -2.00 -13.75
CA ALA A 389 -17.44 -2.66 -14.60
C ALA A 389 -17.89 -4.05 -15.01
N ASP A 390 -18.46 -4.77 -14.08
CA ASP A 390 -18.81 -6.19 -14.11
C ASP A 390 -20.34 -6.40 -14.02
N GLY A 391 -20.78 -7.60 -14.29
CA GLY A 391 -22.19 -7.97 -14.38
C GLY A 391 -22.79 -7.73 -15.77
N GLN A 392 -24.05 -8.10 -15.93
CA GLN A 392 -24.76 -8.05 -17.24
C GLN A 392 -24.99 -6.63 -17.77
N GLU A 393 -24.82 -5.63 -16.91
CA GLU A 393 -24.93 -4.22 -17.29
C GLU A 393 -23.60 -3.46 -17.19
N GLY A 394 -22.50 -4.18 -17.02
CA GLY A 394 -21.17 -3.61 -16.88
C GLY A 394 -20.56 -3.18 -18.21
N VAL A 395 -19.65 -2.20 -18.18
CA VAL A 395 -18.91 -1.73 -19.35
C VAL A 395 -18.16 -2.87 -20.05
N ILE A 396 -17.59 -3.80 -19.25
CA ILE A 396 -16.88 -4.97 -19.80
C ILE A 396 -17.84 -5.86 -20.56
N PHE A 397 -19.01 -6.18 -20.00
CA PHE A 397 -20.02 -7.00 -20.66
C PHE A 397 -20.42 -6.39 -22.01
N TYR A 398 -20.73 -5.09 -22.04
CA TYR A 398 -21.08 -4.42 -23.29
C TYR A 398 -19.92 -4.39 -24.27
N SER A 399 -18.68 -4.23 -23.80
CA SER A 399 -17.52 -4.25 -24.70
C SER A 399 -17.27 -5.61 -25.37
N LEU A 400 -17.69 -6.71 -24.73
CA LEU A 400 -17.58 -8.07 -25.25
C LEU A 400 -18.78 -8.49 -26.07
N SER A 401 -19.97 -7.91 -25.82
CA SER A 401 -21.22 -8.26 -26.51
C SER A 401 -21.54 -7.32 -27.67
N SER A 402 -20.91 -6.17 -27.77
CA SER A 402 -21.15 -5.24 -28.87
C SER A 402 -20.50 -5.71 -30.17
N LEU A 403 -21.24 -5.56 -31.27
CA LEU A 403 -20.80 -6.04 -32.57
C LEU A 403 -19.71 -5.15 -33.17
N PRO A 404 -18.77 -5.71 -33.94
CA PRO A 404 -17.65 -4.96 -34.50
C PRO A 404 -18.04 -4.09 -35.71
N ASP A 405 -19.24 -4.22 -36.25
CA ASP A 405 -19.78 -3.40 -37.33
C ASP A 405 -20.35 -2.04 -36.87
N ILE A 406 -20.51 -1.86 -35.55
CA ILE A 406 -21.05 -0.64 -34.98
C ILE A 406 -19.87 0.31 -34.68
N PRO A 407 -19.84 1.53 -35.25
CA PRO A 407 -18.83 2.52 -34.92
C PRO A 407 -19.11 3.11 -33.52
N VAL A 408 -18.08 3.66 -32.86
CA VAL A 408 -18.24 4.33 -31.56
C VAL A 408 -19.17 5.55 -31.66
N TYR A 409 -19.01 6.32 -32.74
CA TYR A 409 -19.79 7.53 -33.01
C TYR A 409 -20.53 7.39 -34.34
N ASP A 410 -21.72 7.93 -34.41
CA ASP A 410 -22.49 8.08 -35.65
C ASP A 410 -21.93 9.21 -36.53
N LEU A 411 -22.56 9.45 -37.67
CA LEU A 411 -22.13 10.49 -38.62
C LEU A 411 -22.33 11.93 -38.08
N ASP A 412 -23.18 12.09 -37.08
CA ASP A 412 -23.46 13.36 -36.41
C ASP A 412 -22.55 13.57 -35.18
N GLY A 413 -21.69 12.62 -34.85
CA GLY A 413 -20.76 12.68 -33.71
C GLY A 413 -21.37 12.26 -32.38
N ASN A 414 -22.59 11.73 -32.35
CA ASN A 414 -23.20 11.16 -31.17
C ASN A 414 -22.74 9.73 -30.96
N TYR A 415 -22.86 9.23 -29.73
CA TYR A 415 -22.60 7.81 -29.47
C TYR A 415 -23.57 6.91 -30.24
N SER A 416 -23.04 6.03 -31.06
CA SER A 416 -23.86 5.10 -31.82
C SER A 416 -24.69 4.20 -30.91
N THR A 417 -25.99 4.15 -31.20
CA THR A 417 -26.93 3.19 -30.58
C THR A 417 -27.57 2.39 -31.69
N VAL A 418 -27.47 1.07 -31.60
CA VAL A 418 -28.15 0.20 -32.56
C VAL A 418 -29.27 -0.54 -31.90
N VAL A 419 -30.46 -0.31 -32.38
CA VAL A 419 -31.66 -1.08 -32.05
C VAL A 419 -31.89 -2.06 -33.20
N ARG A 420 -31.63 -3.34 -32.97
CA ARG A 420 -32.06 -4.42 -33.87
C ARG A 420 -33.28 -5.10 -33.25
N GLU A 421 -34.14 -5.69 -34.05
CA GLU A 421 -35.34 -6.41 -33.57
C GLU A 421 -34.97 -7.35 -32.43
N GLY A 422 -35.46 -7.08 -31.21
CA GLY A 422 -35.19 -7.85 -30.00
C GLY A 422 -33.86 -7.61 -29.31
N TYR A 423 -33.00 -6.68 -29.83
CA TYR A 423 -31.69 -6.43 -29.25
C TYR A 423 -31.34 -4.94 -29.25
N THR A 424 -31.25 -4.33 -28.10
CA THR A 424 -30.75 -2.95 -27.94
C THR A 424 -29.35 -3.02 -27.34
N THR A 425 -28.32 -2.63 -28.11
CA THR A 425 -26.97 -2.53 -27.57
C THR A 425 -26.74 -1.14 -27.00
N LYS A 426 -26.30 -1.09 -25.73
CA LYS A 426 -25.79 0.15 -25.15
C LYS A 426 -24.36 0.36 -25.64
N ASN A 427 -24.02 1.55 -26.08
CA ASN A 427 -22.65 1.87 -26.46
C ASN A 427 -21.73 1.82 -25.23
N PRO A 428 -20.69 0.93 -25.21
CA PRO A 428 -19.85 0.75 -24.04
C PRO A 428 -19.09 2.02 -23.62
N VAL A 429 -18.69 2.85 -24.60
CA VAL A 429 -17.97 4.10 -24.35
C VAL A 429 -18.89 5.13 -23.73
N CYS A 430 -20.12 5.27 -24.26
CA CYS A 430 -21.15 6.11 -23.66
C CYS A 430 -21.41 5.68 -22.21
N HIS A 431 -21.56 4.37 -21.99
CA HIS A 431 -21.81 3.82 -20.65
C HIS A 431 -20.66 4.08 -19.67
N GLY A 432 -19.42 4.08 -20.16
CA GLY A 432 -18.23 4.44 -19.40
C GLY A 432 -18.15 5.94 -19.06
N HIS A 433 -18.67 6.82 -19.91
CA HIS A 433 -18.60 8.28 -19.72
C HIS A 433 -19.80 8.87 -18.98
N VAL A 434 -21.00 8.30 -19.17
CA VAL A 434 -22.20 8.84 -18.51
C VAL A 434 -22.05 8.79 -17.00
N GLN A 435 -21.95 9.96 -16.40
CA GLN A 435 -22.16 10.12 -14.96
C GLN A 435 -23.65 9.91 -14.70
N ARG A 436 -24.03 9.02 -13.81
CA ARG A 436 -25.34 9.13 -13.18
C ARG A 436 -25.26 10.38 -12.30
N GLU A 437 -25.94 11.45 -12.68
CA GLU A 437 -26.29 12.51 -11.74
C GLU A 437 -27.02 11.84 -10.56
N PRO A 438 -26.64 12.14 -9.30
CA PRO A 438 -27.44 11.69 -8.18
C PRO A 438 -28.87 12.15 -8.44
N ALA A 439 -29.84 11.20 -8.37
CA ALA A 439 -31.25 11.55 -8.50
C ALA A 439 -31.53 12.69 -7.53
N GLU A 440 -31.93 13.84 -8.06
CA GLU A 440 -32.41 14.95 -7.26
C GLU A 440 -33.44 14.38 -6.29
N THR A 441 -33.10 14.41 -5.00
CA THR A 441 -34.08 14.18 -3.94
C THR A 441 -35.10 15.29 -4.08
N SER A 442 -36.23 14.99 -4.73
CA SER A 442 -37.39 15.87 -4.73
C SER A 442 -37.82 16.00 -3.26
N GLU A 443 -37.39 17.06 -2.62
CA GLU A 443 -38.02 17.56 -1.39
C GLU A 443 -39.44 17.91 -1.70
N THR A 444 -40.36 16.97 -1.50
CA THR A 444 -41.78 17.28 -1.36
C THR A 444 -41.97 17.87 0.04
N HIS A 445 -41.89 19.18 0.14
CA HIS A 445 -42.54 19.89 1.25
C HIS A 445 -44.06 19.58 1.23
N ARG A 446 -44.50 18.91 2.28
CA ARG A 446 -45.84 18.97 2.84
C ARG A 446 -45.79 19.09 4.35
#